data_284f4cc4891abac4b421ad16d6a0e000
#
_entry.id   284f4cc4891abac4b421ad16d6a0e000
#
_cell.length_a   1.000
_cell.length_b   1.000
_cell.length_c   1.000
_cell.angle_alpha   90.00
_cell.angle_beta   90.00
_cell.angle_gamma   90.00
#
_symmetry.space_group_name_H-M   'P 1'
#
loop_
_entity.id
_entity.type
_entity.pdbx_description
1 polymer ?
#
loop_
_entity_poly.entity_id
_entity_poly.type
_entity_poly.pdbx_seq_one_letter_code
_entity_poly.pdbx_strand_id
1 'polypeptide(L)'
;MAPAFLLCGVFCSSLLKSTTRSKLSMRDLMRFGVVVVIFLIGEVLGKEVGGAKAYPVFPIGPTGIHASIEPGFKVVVRSIDKGSPSDKSSLQAGDFIYRAEGVAVEGPDPRVTLGKAISLAEASDGVLDFRIVRAKDPSSLEKGVSISLEKIGAYRNSWPANCEKSEAVILKGARYVFSALKKDGSYQLGRERLGFNDLKACMASLFLLSTGDDAYLPAIGNHARILAKSAESRRNAGGHINWQLGYQGIFLSEYFLRTGDEIILPGLKGICDWAAEGQAAGGWGHGANPGPGYVQSGLLNHTTVPIVIAMILARECGVEFDEKAYRRGVKFLYRMVGHGCVPYGDHRSELWWSNTNGRNAMLACALSLLDEKRFQLASEHLALLVSDSYYQPEFGHTGGGFNMMWRGIASVHVSEKKRNHYHRQMNHLSWYYDLARMPDGGFSMLTTPPDNKRYFGRGWGVSLGLTYTAPLQNLRITGAQKSKFSVKVLPLDFSWGADADLTFLSSNNAEGFGDEDTPPHIAYEKLLGKTSGLTSVNFCAKHLRHFSPLVRTWAAKRLKDMSSEDSVKALFEAS
;
A
#
# COMPACT_ATOMS: atom_id res chain seq x y z
N MET A 1 -19.09 -13.92 -18.13
CA MET A 1 -19.65 -12.55 -18.13
C MET A 1 -20.77 -12.28 -19.15
N ALA A 2 -20.90 -13.06 -20.21
CA ALA A 2 -21.97 -12.91 -21.22
C ALA A 2 -23.40 -13.26 -20.77
N PRO A 3 -23.69 -14.18 -19.82
CA PRO A 3 -25.06 -14.57 -19.47
C PRO A 3 -25.83 -13.54 -18.62
N ALA A 4 -25.13 -12.70 -17.84
CA ALA A 4 -25.78 -11.76 -16.93
C ALA A 4 -26.40 -10.55 -17.65
N PHE A 5 -25.82 -10.14 -18.77
CA PHE A 5 -26.36 -9.05 -19.60
C PHE A 5 -27.62 -9.47 -20.38
N LEU A 6 -27.73 -10.74 -20.75
CA LEU A 6 -28.92 -11.25 -21.44
C LEU A 6 -30.13 -11.38 -20.50
N LEU A 7 -29.92 -11.73 -19.23
CA LEU A 7 -31.02 -11.84 -18.25
C LEU A 7 -31.57 -10.47 -17.85
N CYS A 8 -30.75 -9.43 -17.76
CA CYS A 8 -31.20 -8.08 -17.46
C CYS A 8 -32.03 -7.48 -18.62
N GLY A 9 -31.64 -7.76 -19.87
CA GLY A 9 -32.39 -7.34 -21.07
C GLY A 9 -33.75 -8.01 -21.20
N VAL A 10 -33.87 -9.29 -20.85
CA VAL A 10 -35.13 -10.06 -20.92
C VAL A 10 -36.08 -9.66 -19.78
N PHE A 11 -35.59 -9.36 -18.58
CA PHE A 11 -36.43 -8.92 -17.47
C PHE A 11 -36.96 -7.50 -17.68
N CYS A 12 -36.16 -6.57 -18.19
CA CYS A 12 -36.63 -5.22 -18.53
C CYS A 12 -37.66 -5.22 -19.67
N SER A 13 -37.50 -6.08 -20.67
CA SER A 13 -38.46 -6.15 -21.79
C SER A 13 -39.78 -6.81 -21.43
N SER A 14 -39.83 -7.73 -20.46
CA SER A 14 -41.07 -8.33 -19.96
C SER A 14 -41.85 -7.39 -19.02
N LEU A 15 -41.18 -6.59 -18.22
CA LEU A 15 -41.81 -5.59 -17.34
C LEU A 15 -42.37 -4.37 -18.11
N LEU A 16 -41.73 -3.98 -19.22
CA LEU A 16 -42.23 -2.91 -20.10
C LEU A 16 -43.44 -3.29 -20.94
N LYS A 17 -43.71 -4.59 -21.09
CA LYS A 17 -44.88 -5.09 -21.86
C LYS A 17 -46.15 -5.28 -21.00
N SER A 18 -46.07 -5.22 -19.68
CA SER A 18 -47.23 -5.50 -18.78
C SER A 18 -47.82 -4.25 -18.10
N THR A 19 -47.28 -3.07 -18.33
CA THR A 19 -47.80 -1.84 -17.70
C THR A 19 -48.44 -0.90 -18.73
N THR A 20 -49.74 -0.98 -18.83
CA THR A 20 -50.60 0.06 -19.42
C THR A 20 -50.48 1.33 -18.55
N ARG A 21 -49.96 2.39 -19.18
CA ARG A 21 -50.09 3.83 -18.83
C ARG A 21 -50.42 4.17 -17.37
N SER A 22 -49.48 4.15 -16.47
CA SER A 22 -49.41 5.01 -15.31
C SER A 22 -48.09 5.74 -15.26
N LYS A 23 -48.14 7.08 -15.08
CA LYS A 23 -46.95 7.93 -14.99
C LYS A 23 -46.15 7.57 -13.73
N LEU A 24 -45.14 6.79 -13.83
CA LEU A 24 -44.14 6.60 -12.76
C LEU A 24 -43.49 7.95 -12.42
N SER A 25 -43.53 8.35 -11.15
CA SER A 25 -42.92 9.59 -10.71
C SER A 25 -41.37 9.45 -10.71
N MET A 26 -40.67 10.58 -10.84
CA MET A 26 -39.19 10.64 -10.73
C MET A 26 -38.71 10.03 -9.41
N ARG A 27 -39.50 10.08 -8.34
CA ARG A 27 -39.23 9.43 -7.05
C ARG A 27 -39.30 7.92 -7.10
N ASP A 28 -40.17 7.35 -7.91
CA ASP A 28 -40.29 5.89 -8.08
C ASP A 28 -39.15 5.36 -8.94
N LEU A 29 -38.72 6.10 -9.95
CA LEU A 29 -37.52 5.79 -10.74
C LEU A 29 -36.22 5.88 -9.90
N MET A 30 -36.09 6.87 -9.00
CA MET A 30 -34.95 6.93 -8.08
C MET A 30 -34.98 5.79 -7.04
N ARG A 31 -36.15 5.43 -6.50
CA ARG A 31 -36.28 4.27 -5.60
C ARG A 31 -35.96 2.96 -6.30
N PHE A 32 -36.39 2.80 -7.54
CA PHE A 32 -36.04 1.63 -8.36
C PHE A 32 -34.54 1.58 -8.69
N GLY A 33 -33.94 2.73 -9.03
CA GLY A 33 -32.51 2.84 -9.28
C GLY A 33 -31.69 2.51 -8.03
N VAL A 34 -32.10 3.00 -6.86
CA VAL A 34 -31.43 2.71 -5.57
C VAL A 34 -31.60 1.22 -5.19
N VAL A 35 -32.77 0.63 -5.40
CA VAL A 35 -33.00 -0.80 -5.12
C VAL A 35 -32.19 -1.68 -6.08
N VAL A 36 -32.10 -1.32 -7.37
CA VAL A 36 -31.29 -2.06 -8.35
C VAL A 36 -29.78 -1.92 -8.04
N VAL A 37 -29.34 -0.73 -7.61
CA VAL A 37 -27.94 -0.53 -7.19
C VAL A 37 -27.65 -1.28 -5.89
N ILE A 38 -28.55 -1.29 -4.92
CA ILE A 38 -28.41 -2.08 -3.69
C ILE A 38 -28.45 -3.58 -3.98
N PHE A 39 -29.28 -4.04 -4.93
CA PHE A 39 -29.31 -5.45 -5.37
C PHE A 39 -28.05 -5.83 -6.14
N LEU A 40 -27.53 -4.97 -7.02
CA LEU A 40 -26.28 -5.22 -7.75
C LEU A 40 -25.04 -5.17 -6.81
N ILE A 41 -25.03 -4.26 -5.84
CA ILE A 41 -24.01 -4.24 -4.79
C ILE A 41 -24.18 -5.46 -3.87
N GLY A 42 -25.39 -5.84 -3.52
CA GLY A 42 -25.71 -7.05 -2.77
C GLY A 42 -25.37 -8.34 -3.52
N GLU A 43 -25.57 -8.42 -4.84
CA GLU A 43 -25.14 -9.59 -5.65
C GLU A 43 -23.63 -9.66 -5.87
N VAL A 44 -22.95 -8.53 -6.02
CA VAL A 44 -21.47 -8.51 -6.12
C VAL A 44 -20.84 -8.86 -4.76
N LEU A 45 -21.44 -8.40 -3.67
CA LEU A 45 -21.04 -8.78 -2.30
C LEU A 45 -21.60 -10.16 -1.90
N GLY A 46 -22.73 -10.57 -2.43
CA GLY A 46 -23.45 -11.80 -2.04
C GLY A 46 -23.13 -13.04 -2.85
N LYS A 47 -22.59 -12.95 -4.08
CA LYS A 47 -22.15 -14.13 -4.84
C LYS A 47 -20.91 -14.81 -4.26
N GLU A 48 -20.14 -14.10 -3.42
CA GLU A 48 -19.06 -14.72 -2.64
C GLU A 48 -19.51 -15.19 -1.25
N VAL A 49 -20.69 -14.76 -0.78
CA VAL A 49 -21.27 -15.16 0.51
C VAL A 49 -22.13 -16.42 0.42
N GLY A 50 -22.54 -16.84 -0.79
CA GLY A 50 -23.42 -18.00 -1.01
C GLY A 50 -22.73 -19.38 -1.04
N GLY A 51 -21.43 -19.45 -1.00
CA GLY A 51 -20.66 -20.65 -0.71
C GLY A 51 -19.94 -20.45 0.60
N ALA A 52 -20.17 -21.29 1.57
CA ALA A 52 -19.63 -21.25 2.95
C ALA A 52 -18.08 -21.18 3.01
N LYS A 53 -17.47 -20.14 2.46
CA LYS A 53 -16.08 -19.78 2.71
C LYS A 53 -16.08 -18.90 3.94
N ALA A 54 -15.67 -19.47 5.06
CA ALA A 54 -15.39 -18.73 6.27
C ALA A 54 -14.53 -17.52 5.94
N TYR A 55 -14.93 -16.34 6.43
CA TYR A 55 -14.06 -15.17 6.41
C TYR A 55 -12.72 -15.53 7.06
N PRO A 56 -11.61 -15.02 6.52
CA PRO A 56 -10.31 -15.34 7.10
C PRO A 56 -10.28 -14.92 8.56
N VAL A 57 -9.62 -15.73 9.36
CA VAL A 57 -9.42 -15.45 10.77
C VAL A 57 -8.45 -14.27 10.91
N PHE A 58 -8.80 -13.27 11.70
CA PHE A 58 -7.99 -12.10 11.99
C PHE A 58 -7.76 -11.95 13.50
N PRO A 59 -6.64 -11.37 13.94
CA PRO A 59 -6.39 -11.09 15.35
C PRO A 59 -7.22 -9.88 15.82
N ILE A 60 -7.62 -9.90 17.08
CA ILE A 60 -8.19 -8.74 17.78
C ILE A 60 -7.08 -8.09 18.63
N GLY A 61 -6.05 -7.60 17.98
CA GLY A 61 -4.98 -6.85 18.61
C GLY A 61 -4.26 -7.57 19.76
N PRO A 62 -3.84 -6.83 20.79
CA PRO A 62 -3.09 -7.35 21.92
C PRO A 62 -3.91 -8.25 22.85
N THR A 63 -5.20 -8.49 22.55
CA THR A 63 -6.05 -9.36 23.36
C THR A 63 -5.65 -10.84 23.27
N GLY A 64 -5.06 -11.27 22.14
CA GLY A 64 -4.80 -12.67 21.83
C GLY A 64 -6.02 -13.44 21.31
N ILE A 65 -7.11 -12.74 20.99
CA ILE A 65 -8.28 -13.33 20.33
C ILE A 65 -8.02 -13.39 18.83
N HIS A 66 -8.37 -14.54 18.24
CA HIS A 66 -8.51 -14.70 16.79
C HIS A 66 -9.97 -14.92 16.47
N ALA A 67 -10.53 -14.09 15.61
CA ALA A 67 -11.94 -14.10 15.25
C ALA A 67 -12.17 -14.18 13.74
N SER A 68 -13.35 -14.57 13.32
CA SER A 68 -13.83 -14.46 11.95
C SER A 68 -15.11 -13.62 11.90
N ILE A 69 -15.40 -13.08 10.72
CA ILE A 69 -16.67 -12.42 10.44
C ILE A 69 -17.56 -13.41 9.71
N GLU A 70 -18.70 -13.73 10.30
CA GLU A 70 -19.72 -14.62 9.75
C GLU A 70 -20.77 -13.81 8.96
N PRO A 71 -21.64 -14.46 8.15
CA PRO A 71 -22.77 -13.79 7.52
C PRO A 71 -23.60 -12.96 8.49
N GLY A 72 -23.97 -11.74 8.07
CA GLY A 72 -24.62 -10.75 8.94
C GLY A 72 -23.62 -9.96 9.81
N PHE A 73 -22.33 -9.92 9.40
CA PHE A 73 -21.24 -9.20 10.09
C PHE A 73 -20.99 -9.65 11.54
N LYS A 74 -21.33 -10.89 11.86
CA LYS A 74 -21.13 -11.46 13.21
C LYS A 74 -19.69 -11.79 13.46
N VAL A 75 -19.11 -11.23 14.53
CA VAL A 75 -17.73 -11.54 14.95
C VAL A 75 -17.73 -12.74 15.88
N VAL A 76 -17.16 -13.86 15.43
CA VAL A 76 -17.12 -15.12 16.16
C VAL A 76 -15.69 -15.44 16.58
N VAL A 77 -15.46 -15.68 17.87
CA VAL A 77 -14.16 -16.11 18.42
C VAL A 77 -13.81 -17.50 17.88
N ARG A 78 -12.63 -17.65 17.28
CA ARG A 78 -12.15 -18.93 16.73
C ARG A 78 -11.11 -19.60 17.61
N SER A 79 -10.22 -18.82 18.17
CA SER A 79 -9.20 -19.30 19.11
C SER A 79 -8.70 -18.15 19.99
N ILE A 80 -8.06 -18.52 21.09
CA ILE A 80 -7.42 -17.61 22.03
C ILE A 80 -5.98 -18.09 22.21
N ASP A 81 -5.03 -17.16 22.13
CA ASP A 81 -3.62 -17.45 22.33
C ASP A 81 -3.36 -17.76 23.81
N LYS A 82 -2.71 -18.90 24.08
CA LYS A 82 -2.37 -19.32 25.44
C LYS A 82 -1.46 -18.28 26.12
N GLY A 83 -1.80 -17.92 27.35
CA GLY A 83 -1.07 -16.92 28.15
C GLY A 83 -1.38 -15.47 27.76
N SER A 84 -2.25 -15.22 26.77
CA SER A 84 -2.69 -13.89 26.41
C SER A 84 -3.63 -13.25 27.44
N PRO A 85 -3.91 -11.95 27.34
CA PRO A 85 -4.91 -11.31 28.19
C PRO A 85 -6.27 -12.02 28.18
N SER A 86 -6.73 -12.48 27.02
CA SER A 86 -8.03 -13.16 26.89
C SER A 86 -8.03 -14.60 27.44
N ASP A 87 -6.89 -15.27 27.49
CA ASP A 87 -6.78 -16.62 28.08
C ASP A 87 -7.12 -16.63 29.58
N LYS A 88 -6.98 -15.46 30.22
CA LYS A 88 -7.33 -15.26 31.64
C LYS A 88 -8.79 -14.88 31.87
N SER A 89 -9.56 -14.73 30.80
CA SER A 89 -10.98 -14.36 30.85
C SER A 89 -11.90 -15.56 30.73
N SER A 90 -13.22 -15.34 30.82
CA SER A 90 -14.22 -16.39 30.59
C SER A 90 -14.59 -16.58 29.12
N LEU A 91 -13.92 -15.90 28.18
CA LEU A 91 -14.15 -15.99 26.74
C LEU A 91 -13.77 -17.37 26.20
N GLN A 92 -14.52 -17.88 25.23
CA GLN A 92 -14.30 -19.20 24.63
C GLN A 92 -14.47 -19.16 23.11
N ALA A 93 -13.85 -20.11 22.43
CA ALA A 93 -14.11 -20.33 21.01
C ALA A 93 -15.60 -20.64 20.76
N GLY A 94 -16.19 -19.97 19.78
CA GLY A 94 -17.61 -20.02 19.46
C GLY A 94 -18.44 -18.88 20.07
N ASP A 95 -17.89 -18.11 21.00
CA ASP A 95 -18.57 -16.94 21.53
C ASP A 95 -18.73 -15.89 20.41
N PHE A 96 -19.90 -15.24 20.36
CA PHE A 96 -20.20 -14.16 19.44
C PHE A 96 -20.07 -12.82 20.15
N ILE A 97 -19.16 -11.95 19.69
CA ILE A 97 -18.95 -10.60 20.22
C ILE A 97 -19.91 -9.66 19.48
N TYR A 98 -20.86 -9.04 20.17
CA TYR A 98 -21.82 -8.13 19.56
C TYR A 98 -21.71 -6.70 20.08
N ARG A 99 -21.02 -6.44 21.21
CA ARG A 99 -20.64 -5.10 21.67
C ARG A 99 -19.19 -5.10 22.17
N ALA A 100 -18.51 -3.96 21.98
CA ALA A 100 -17.21 -3.65 22.55
C ALA A 100 -17.27 -2.22 23.10
N GLU A 101 -16.88 -2.01 24.36
CA GLU A 101 -16.95 -0.70 25.03
C GLU A 101 -18.37 -0.05 24.90
N GLY A 102 -19.42 -0.85 25.07
CA GLY A 102 -20.80 -0.40 24.93
C GLY A 102 -21.28 -0.13 23.50
N VAL A 103 -20.38 -0.13 22.50
CA VAL A 103 -20.69 0.12 21.08
C VAL A 103 -21.01 -1.19 20.37
N ALA A 104 -22.05 -1.20 19.52
CA ALA A 104 -22.40 -2.37 18.72
C ALA A 104 -21.27 -2.72 17.73
N VAL A 105 -20.92 -4.02 17.67
CA VAL A 105 -19.93 -4.58 16.73
C VAL A 105 -20.69 -5.02 15.48
N GLU A 106 -21.00 -4.07 14.61
CA GLU A 106 -21.82 -4.24 13.42
C GLU A 106 -21.37 -3.33 12.27
N GLY A 107 -22.12 -3.34 11.18
CA GLY A 107 -21.87 -2.49 10.02
C GLY A 107 -20.96 -3.17 8.97
N PRO A 108 -20.57 -2.42 7.93
CA PRO A 108 -19.88 -3.02 6.77
C PRO A 108 -18.49 -3.55 7.11
N ASP A 109 -17.86 -3.07 8.21
CA ASP A 109 -16.62 -3.61 8.75
C ASP A 109 -16.60 -3.52 10.29
N PRO A 110 -17.02 -4.59 11.00
CA PRO A 110 -17.07 -4.60 12.46
C PRO A 110 -15.69 -4.52 13.11
N ARG A 111 -14.61 -4.74 12.37
CA ARG A 111 -13.23 -4.61 12.85
C ARG A 111 -12.92 -3.18 13.30
N VAL A 112 -13.54 -2.18 12.64
CA VAL A 112 -13.36 -0.76 13.00
C VAL A 112 -13.78 -0.51 14.46
N THR A 113 -14.93 -1.05 14.87
CA THR A 113 -15.41 -0.93 16.26
C THR A 113 -14.47 -1.61 17.25
N LEU A 114 -13.99 -2.82 16.91
CA LEU A 114 -13.04 -3.57 17.75
C LEU A 114 -11.72 -2.83 17.93
N GLY A 115 -11.12 -2.30 16.86
CA GLY A 115 -9.87 -1.55 16.95
C GLY A 115 -10.02 -0.26 17.75
N LYS A 116 -11.14 0.46 17.58
CA LYS A 116 -11.43 1.66 18.40
C LYS A 116 -11.64 1.33 19.89
N ALA A 117 -12.27 0.20 20.18
CA ALA A 117 -12.45 -0.26 21.57
C ALA A 117 -11.11 -0.57 22.25
N ILE A 118 -10.17 -1.23 21.54
CA ILE A 118 -8.80 -1.44 22.03
C ILE A 118 -8.12 -0.09 22.32
N SER A 119 -8.20 0.85 21.38
CA SER A 119 -7.62 2.20 21.58
C SER A 119 -8.18 2.89 22.82
N LEU A 120 -9.48 2.77 23.05
CA LEU A 120 -10.16 3.38 24.20
C LEU A 120 -9.71 2.74 25.51
N ALA A 121 -9.69 1.41 25.59
CA ALA A 121 -9.26 0.67 26.78
C ALA A 121 -7.80 1.01 27.15
N GLU A 122 -6.88 0.99 26.19
CA GLU A 122 -5.46 1.29 26.42
C GLU A 122 -5.21 2.76 26.83
N ALA A 123 -6.12 3.66 26.43
CA ALA A 123 -6.06 5.09 26.78
C ALA A 123 -6.65 5.40 28.17
N SER A 124 -7.45 4.51 28.73
CA SER A 124 -8.20 4.73 29.98
C SER A 124 -7.63 3.90 31.14
N ASP A 125 -8.35 2.89 31.57
CA ASP A 125 -8.00 2.02 32.71
C ASP A 125 -7.34 0.69 32.32
N GLY A 126 -7.26 0.40 31.03
CA GLY A 126 -6.73 -0.85 30.48
C GLY A 126 -7.75 -1.99 30.47
N VAL A 127 -9.01 -1.73 30.78
CA VAL A 127 -10.07 -2.75 30.75
C VAL A 127 -10.85 -2.64 29.46
N LEU A 128 -10.86 -3.72 28.68
CA LEU A 128 -11.65 -3.85 27.44
C LEU A 128 -12.88 -4.70 27.73
N ASP A 129 -14.05 -4.10 27.63
CA ASP A 129 -15.32 -4.75 27.90
C ASP A 129 -16.01 -5.24 26.63
N PHE A 130 -16.34 -6.54 26.62
CA PHE A 130 -17.17 -7.16 25.59
C PHE A 130 -18.52 -7.60 26.14
N ARG A 131 -19.55 -7.53 25.28
CA ARG A 131 -20.81 -8.27 25.45
C ARG A 131 -20.84 -9.39 24.42
N ILE A 132 -21.07 -10.60 24.91
CA ILE A 132 -21.05 -11.82 24.11
C ILE A 132 -22.36 -12.61 24.23
N VAL A 133 -22.61 -13.42 23.19
CA VAL A 133 -23.61 -14.50 23.23
C VAL A 133 -22.90 -15.82 23.02
N ARG A 134 -23.19 -16.81 23.87
CA ARG A 134 -22.57 -18.13 23.79
C ARG A 134 -23.44 -19.09 22.98
N ALA A 135 -22.95 -19.55 21.83
CA ALA A 135 -23.73 -20.34 20.88
C ALA A 135 -24.22 -21.70 21.44
N LYS A 136 -23.53 -22.26 22.44
CA LYS A 136 -23.88 -23.56 23.04
C LYS A 136 -24.91 -23.47 24.17
N ASP A 137 -25.32 -22.28 24.54
CA ASP A 137 -26.34 -22.04 25.56
C ASP A 137 -27.45 -21.16 24.99
N PRO A 138 -28.48 -21.75 24.35
CA PRO A 138 -29.61 -21.01 23.76
C PRO A 138 -30.40 -20.17 24.75
N SER A 139 -30.27 -20.45 26.05
CA SER A 139 -30.88 -19.67 27.14
C SER A 139 -29.95 -18.54 27.62
N SER A 140 -28.74 -18.41 27.03
CA SER A 140 -27.75 -17.47 27.51
C SER A 140 -28.17 -16.04 27.18
N LEU A 141 -28.62 -15.39 28.25
CA LEU A 141 -28.63 -13.94 28.35
C LEU A 141 -27.25 -13.39 28.01
N GLU A 142 -27.21 -12.17 27.49
CA GLU A 142 -25.99 -11.41 27.24
C GLU A 142 -25.01 -11.51 28.42
N LYS A 143 -23.77 -11.90 28.15
CA LYS A 143 -22.72 -12.03 29.16
C LYS A 143 -21.66 -10.95 28.97
N GLY A 144 -21.30 -10.25 30.06
CA GLY A 144 -20.16 -9.35 30.08
C GLY A 144 -18.86 -10.13 30.25
N VAL A 145 -17.83 -9.74 29.48
CA VAL A 145 -16.46 -10.26 29.60
C VAL A 145 -15.50 -9.09 29.55
N SER A 146 -14.68 -8.93 30.59
CA SER A 146 -13.65 -7.90 30.67
C SER A 146 -12.27 -8.51 30.44
N ILE A 147 -11.43 -7.83 29.66
CA ILE A 147 -10.06 -8.25 29.34
C ILE A 147 -9.11 -7.14 29.77
N SER A 148 -8.13 -7.49 30.58
CA SER A 148 -7.13 -6.52 31.04
C SER A 148 -6.03 -6.37 29.99
N LEU A 149 -5.88 -5.17 29.44
CA LEU A 149 -4.82 -4.77 28.54
C LEU A 149 -3.79 -3.89 29.25
N GLU A 150 -2.62 -3.77 28.68
CA GLU A 150 -1.63 -2.83 29.15
C GLU A 150 -2.01 -1.40 28.74
N LYS A 151 -1.89 -0.44 29.66
CA LYS A 151 -2.11 0.97 29.38
C LYS A 151 -0.89 1.53 28.64
N ILE A 152 -1.05 1.85 27.37
CA ILE A 152 -0.01 2.46 26.54
C ILE A 152 -0.44 3.81 25.97
N GLY A 153 -1.59 4.33 26.40
CA GLY A 153 -2.12 5.62 25.98
C GLY A 153 -2.91 5.59 24.68
N ALA A 154 -3.27 6.78 24.22
CA ALA A 154 -4.02 7.00 22.98
C ALA A 154 -3.09 7.39 21.83
N TYR A 155 -3.52 7.12 20.60
CA TYR A 155 -2.93 7.77 19.44
C TYR A 155 -3.24 9.28 19.49
N ARG A 156 -2.20 10.10 19.32
CA ARG A 156 -2.36 11.55 19.13
C ARG A 156 -2.78 11.85 17.69
N ASN A 157 -3.36 13.02 17.45
CA ASN A 157 -3.72 13.43 16.08
C ASN A 157 -2.52 13.47 15.11
N SER A 158 -1.30 13.60 15.66
CA SER A 158 -0.03 13.59 14.90
C SER A 158 0.59 12.20 14.72
N TRP A 159 -0.06 11.13 15.23
CA TRP A 159 0.55 9.80 15.13
C TRP A 159 0.82 9.40 13.68
N PRO A 160 1.87 8.59 13.41
CA PRO A 160 2.78 7.95 14.36
C PRO A 160 3.79 8.89 15.02
N ALA A 161 3.97 10.14 14.53
CA ALA A 161 4.92 11.08 15.07
C ALA A 161 4.50 11.63 16.45
N ASN A 162 5.48 11.87 17.33
CA ASN A 162 5.28 12.50 18.64
C ASN A 162 4.14 11.86 19.46
N CYS A 163 4.13 10.54 19.53
CA CYS A 163 3.04 9.78 20.11
C CYS A 163 3.57 8.66 21.04
N GLU A 164 3.32 8.79 22.33
CA GLU A 164 3.76 7.84 23.36
C GLU A 164 3.30 6.41 23.08
N LYS A 165 2.05 6.24 22.61
CA LYS A 165 1.56 4.92 22.20
C LYS A 165 2.38 4.35 21.04
N SER A 166 2.77 5.17 20.05
CA SER A 166 3.64 4.73 18.96
C SER A 166 5.02 4.30 19.48
N GLU A 167 5.60 5.05 20.39
CA GLU A 167 6.90 4.72 20.99
C GLU A 167 6.86 3.38 21.74
N ALA A 168 5.81 3.16 22.54
CA ALA A 168 5.59 1.89 23.23
C ALA A 168 5.42 0.72 22.24
N VAL A 169 4.69 0.92 21.14
CA VAL A 169 4.50 -0.08 20.08
C VAL A 169 5.80 -0.36 19.35
N ILE A 170 6.58 0.66 18.99
CA ILE A 170 7.90 0.50 18.35
C ILE A 170 8.81 -0.33 19.24
N LEU A 171 8.93 0.02 20.53
CA LEU A 171 9.81 -0.66 21.46
C LEU A 171 9.47 -2.16 21.60
N LYS A 172 8.18 -2.49 21.76
CA LYS A 172 7.72 -3.87 21.87
C LYS A 172 7.91 -4.63 20.57
N GLY A 173 7.54 -4.00 19.45
CA GLY A 173 7.68 -4.59 18.12
C GLY A 173 9.14 -4.88 17.77
N ALA A 174 10.03 -3.94 18.01
CA ALA A 174 11.46 -4.11 17.76
C ALA A 174 12.06 -5.23 18.62
N ARG A 175 11.75 -5.27 19.92
CA ARG A 175 12.20 -6.37 20.80
C ARG A 175 11.72 -7.74 20.31
N TYR A 176 10.46 -7.85 19.90
CA TYR A 176 9.92 -9.08 19.35
C TYR A 176 10.64 -9.50 18.07
N VAL A 177 10.75 -8.58 17.10
CA VAL A 177 11.40 -8.86 15.81
C VAL A 177 12.88 -9.20 15.99
N PHE A 178 13.57 -8.48 16.87
CA PHE A 178 14.97 -8.78 17.22
C PHE A 178 15.15 -10.17 17.82
N SER A 179 14.27 -10.56 18.77
CA SER A 179 14.31 -11.89 19.38
C SER A 179 14.03 -13.02 18.36
N ALA A 180 13.29 -12.70 17.29
CA ALA A 180 12.96 -13.62 16.21
C ALA A 180 14.12 -13.83 15.22
N LEU A 181 15.08 -12.90 15.13
CA LEU A 181 16.22 -12.98 14.23
C LEU A 181 17.21 -14.04 14.71
N LYS A 182 17.58 -14.98 13.82
CA LYS A 182 18.49 -16.07 14.08
C LYS A 182 19.89 -15.79 13.53
N LYS A 183 20.89 -16.52 14.01
CA LYS A 183 22.29 -16.38 13.58
C LYS A 183 22.48 -16.66 12.08
N ASP A 184 21.60 -17.44 11.45
CA ASP A 184 21.62 -17.72 10.00
C ASP A 184 20.90 -16.64 9.17
N GLY A 185 20.53 -15.50 9.76
CA GLY A 185 19.82 -14.41 9.12
C GLY A 185 18.33 -14.68 8.89
N SER A 186 17.82 -15.86 9.25
CA SER A 186 16.40 -16.19 9.16
C SER A 186 15.61 -15.57 10.33
N TYR A 187 14.28 -15.48 10.19
CA TYR A 187 13.38 -15.04 11.25
C TYR A 187 12.41 -16.14 11.63
N GLN A 188 12.14 -16.26 12.93
CA GLN A 188 11.09 -17.14 13.46
C GLN A 188 10.01 -16.28 14.11
N LEU A 189 8.96 -15.95 13.36
CA LEU A 189 7.86 -15.08 13.79
C LEU A 189 6.65 -15.91 14.24
N GLY A 190 6.63 -16.31 15.49
CA GLY A 190 5.69 -17.28 15.98
C GLY A 190 5.90 -18.63 15.27
N ARG A 191 4.89 -19.11 14.55
CA ARG A 191 4.97 -20.36 13.77
C ARG A 191 5.54 -20.17 12.35
N GLU A 192 5.64 -18.94 11.87
CA GLU A 192 6.12 -18.62 10.53
C GLU A 192 7.64 -18.46 10.53
N ARG A 193 8.33 -19.17 9.63
CA ARG A 193 9.77 -19.02 9.41
C ARG A 193 10.01 -18.32 8.08
N LEU A 194 10.82 -17.27 8.11
CA LEU A 194 11.29 -16.55 6.94
C LEU A 194 12.76 -16.89 6.68
N GLY A 195 13.09 -17.29 5.45
CA GLY A 195 14.47 -17.44 5.04
C GLY A 195 15.19 -16.08 5.00
N PHE A 196 16.51 -16.06 5.18
CA PHE A 196 17.30 -14.84 5.18
C PHE A 196 17.15 -14.01 3.89
N ASN A 197 16.82 -14.64 2.77
CA ASN A 197 16.63 -14.02 1.47
C ASN A 197 15.16 -13.66 1.14
N ASP A 198 14.22 -13.94 2.04
CA ASP A 198 12.81 -13.58 1.86
C ASP A 198 12.64 -12.05 1.96
N LEU A 199 11.84 -11.47 1.07
CA LEU A 199 11.54 -10.03 1.10
C LEU A 199 11.00 -9.57 2.46
N LYS A 200 10.23 -10.42 3.15
CA LYS A 200 9.69 -10.12 4.49
C LYS A 200 10.78 -10.09 5.55
N ALA A 201 11.81 -10.94 5.42
CA ALA A 201 12.99 -10.90 6.29
C ALA A 201 13.77 -9.59 6.09
N CYS A 202 13.91 -9.13 4.85
CA CYS A 202 14.52 -7.82 4.55
C CYS A 202 13.70 -6.67 5.19
N MET A 203 12.36 -6.72 5.10
CA MET A 203 11.49 -5.73 5.73
C MET A 203 11.58 -5.77 7.26
N ALA A 204 11.74 -6.94 7.86
CA ALA A 204 11.97 -7.10 9.31
C ALA A 204 13.28 -6.41 9.75
N SER A 205 14.36 -6.63 9.01
CA SER A 205 15.64 -5.94 9.28
C SER A 205 15.58 -4.45 9.01
N LEU A 206 14.86 -3.99 7.98
CA LEU A 206 14.60 -2.57 7.73
C LEU A 206 13.79 -1.93 8.88
N PHE A 207 12.82 -2.63 9.45
CA PHE A 207 12.11 -2.15 10.64
C PHE A 207 13.07 -1.97 11.83
N LEU A 208 13.91 -2.94 12.14
CA LEU A 208 14.91 -2.81 13.21
C LEU A 208 15.87 -1.64 12.93
N LEU A 209 16.37 -1.51 11.69
CA LEU A 209 17.26 -0.43 11.28
C LEU A 209 16.60 0.95 11.41
N SER A 210 15.31 1.03 11.08
CA SER A 210 14.52 2.27 11.12
C SER A 210 14.26 2.81 12.52
N THR A 211 14.42 1.98 13.57
CA THR A 211 14.33 2.44 14.96
C THR A 211 15.47 3.40 15.33
N GLY A 212 16.61 3.33 14.63
CA GLY A 212 17.81 4.09 14.96
C GLY A 212 18.62 3.56 16.14
N ASP A 213 18.19 2.47 16.76
CA ASP A 213 18.87 1.84 17.91
C ASP A 213 20.06 0.98 17.45
N ASP A 214 21.26 1.43 17.78
CA ASP A 214 22.51 0.75 17.40
C ASP A 214 22.68 -0.63 18.06
N ALA A 215 21.94 -0.94 19.11
CA ALA A 215 21.99 -2.27 19.75
C ALA A 215 21.57 -3.41 18.80
N TYR A 216 20.79 -3.10 17.78
CA TYR A 216 20.36 -4.08 16.77
C TYR A 216 21.37 -4.28 15.63
N LEU A 217 22.32 -3.34 15.44
CA LEU A 217 23.23 -3.34 14.28
C LEU A 217 24.09 -4.62 14.15
N PRO A 218 24.64 -5.23 15.21
CA PRO A 218 25.44 -6.44 15.07
C PRO A 218 24.66 -7.60 14.44
N ALA A 219 23.39 -7.81 14.83
CA ALA A 219 22.56 -8.88 14.30
C ALA A 219 22.04 -8.57 12.89
N ILE A 220 21.65 -7.32 12.63
CA ILE A 220 21.25 -6.83 11.29
C ILE A 220 22.45 -6.98 10.33
N GLY A 221 23.67 -6.62 10.77
CA GLY A 221 24.89 -6.74 9.98
C GLY A 221 25.23 -8.19 9.62
N ASN A 222 25.02 -9.11 10.56
CA ASN A 222 25.16 -10.53 10.25
C ASN A 222 24.18 -10.98 9.15
N HIS A 223 22.90 -10.60 9.23
CA HIS A 223 21.92 -10.86 8.17
C HIS A 223 22.34 -10.24 6.83
N ALA A 224 22.76 -8.97 6.83
CA ALA A 224 23.20 -8.26 5.63
C ALA A 224 24.38 -8.97 4.94
N ARG A 225 25.40 -9.39 5.71
CA ARG A 225 26.57 -10.10 5.16
C ARG A 225 26.23 -11.48 4.61
N ILE A 226 25.38 -12.25 5.29
CA ILE A 226 24.89 -13.55 4.78
C ILE A 226 24.14 -13.36 3.46
N LEU A 227 23.25 -12.37 3.40
CA LEU A 227 22.47 -12.04 2.22
C LEU A 227 23.39 -11.61 1.06
N ALA A 228 24.32 -10.69 1.31
CA ALA A 228 25.28 -10.22 0.30
C ALA A 228 26.12 -11.36 -0.27
N LYS A 229 26.70 -12.21 0.58
CA LYS A 229 27.46 -13.38 0.15
C LYS A 229 26.63 -14.33 -0.71
N SER A 230 25.37 -14.55 -0.36
CA SER A 230 24.44 -15.35 -1.18
C SER A 230 24.14 -14.71 -2.53
N ALA A 231 24.09 -13.37 -2.62
CA ALA A 231 23.82 -12.65 -3.85
C ALA A 231 25.00 -12.70 -4.84
N GLU A 232 26.24 -12.68 -4.37
CA GLU A 232 27.44 -12.82 -5.21
C GLU A 232 27.48 -14.14 -6.01
N SER A 233 26.98 -15.23 -5.41
CA SER A 233 27.07 -16.58 -5.98
C SER A 233 25.86 -16.99 -6.83
N ARG A 234 24.79 -16.18 -6.86
CA ARG A 234 23.55 -16.52 -7.55
C ARG A 234 23.64 -16.29 -9.05
N ARG A 235 23.71 -17.34 -9.83
CA ARG A 235 23.71 -17.25 -11.30
C ARG A 235 22.51 -17.86 -12.01
N ASN A 236 21.54 -18.46 -11.40
CA ASN A 236 20.34 -19.02 -12.07
C ASN A 236 19.23 -19.32 -11.06
N ALA A 237 18.51 -18.33 -10.58
CA ALA A 237 17.30 -18.59 -9.87
C ALA A 237 16.10 -18.32 -10.78
N GLY A 238 15.45 -19.37 -11.19
CA GLY A 238 14.17 -19.32 -11.90
C GLY A 238 13.04 -18.80 -11.01
N GLY A 239 11.86 -18.68 -11.57
CA GLY A 239 10.66 -18.39 -10.81
C GLY A 239 10.43 -16.91 -10.50
N HIS A 240 10.16 -16.58 -9.24
CA HIS A 240 9.74 -15.24 -8.80
C HIS A 240 10.89 -14.41 -8.22
N ILE A 241 12.08 -14.52 -8.78
CA ILE A 241 13.30 -13.91 -8.22
C ILE A 241 13.20 -12.38 -8.10
N ASN A 242 12.60 -11.72 -9.08
CA ASN A 242 12.51 -10.26 -9.10
C ASN A 242 11.71 -9.69 -7.91
N TRP A 243 10.81 -10.48 -7.32
CA TRP A 243 10.13 -10.11 -6.09
C TRP A 243 11.07 -10.01 -4.89
N GLN A 244 12.18 -10.70 -4.93
CA GLN A 244 13.17 -10.70 -3.84
C GLN A 244 14.24 -9.62 -4.05
N LEU A 245 14.76 -9.49 -5.28
CA LEU A 245 15.91 -8.64 -5.59
C LEU A 245 15.73 -7.19 -5.14
N GLY A 246 14.57 -6.59 -5.41
CA GLY A 246 14.30 -5.21 -5.03
C GLY A 246 14.41 -4.99 -3.51
N TYR A 247 13.78 -5.84 -2.71
CA TYR A 247 13.80 -5.72 -1.25
C TYR A 247 15.14 -6.05 -0.63
N GLN A 248 15.86 -7.02 -1.22
CA GLN A 248 17.24 -7.35 -0.82
C GLN A 248 18.17 -6.16 -1.07
N GLY A 249 18.08 -5.55 -2.25
CA GLY A 249 18.88 -4.38 -2.60
C GLY A 249 18.56 -3.16 -1.73
N ILE A 250 17.28 -2.90 -1.45
CA ILE A 250 16.87 -1.83 -0.53
C ILE A 250 17.49 -2.04 0.86
N PHE A 251 17.35 -3.26 1.42
CA PHE A 251 17.89 -3.56 2.74
C PHE A 251 19.42 -3.40 2.81
N LEU A 252 20.15 -3.98 1.86
CA LEU A 252 21.62 -3.87 1.84
C LEU A 252 22.08 -2.41 1.69
N SER A 253 21.43 -1.63 0.83
CA SER A 253 21.76 -0.22 0.63
C SER A 253 21.49 0.61 1.90
N GLU A 254 20.33 0.47 2.52
CA GLU A 254 19.99 1.20 3.76
C GLU A 254 20.94 0.82 4.90
N TYR A 255 21.32 -0.46 5.00
CA TYR A 255 22.30 -0.94 5.97
C TYR A 255 23.68 -0.31 5.71
N PHE A 256 24.16 -0.29 4.47
CA PHE A 256 25.43 0.37 4.11
C PHE A 256 25.40 1.87 4.43
N LEU A 257 24.33 2.56 4.03
CA LEU A 257 24.19 4.00 4.28
C LEU A 257 24.14 4.36 5.77
N ARG A 258 23.73 3.42 6.63
CA ARG A 258 23.79 3.57 8.08
C ARG A 258 25.17 3.27 8.66
N THR A 259 25.87 2.26 8.17
CA THR A 259 27.03 1.66 8.84
C THR A 259 28.37 1.89 8.13
N GLY A 260 28.37 2.03 6.80
CA GLY A 260 29.55 2.04 5.96
C GLY A 260 30.23 0.67 5.82
N ASP A 261 29.52 -0.42 6.07
CA ASP A 261 30.06 -1.79 5.98
C ASP A 261 30.25 -2.21 4.52
N GLU A 262 31.45 -2.00 3.99
CA GLU A 262 31.82 -2.27 2.59
C GLU A 262 31.75 -3.76 2.22
N ILE A 263 31.75 -4.67 3.21
CA ILE A 263 31.67 -6.12 2.96
C ILE A 263 30.44 -6.50 2.15
N ILE A 264 29.34 -5.71 2.25
CA ILE A 264 28.10 -6.02 1.54
C ILE A 264 28.07 -5.50 0.09
N LEU A 265 28.98 -4.61 -0.31
CA LEU A 265 28.92 -3.94 -1.62
C LEU A 265 29.04 -4.91 -2.81
N PRO A 266 29.90 -5.96 -2.80
CA PRO A 266 29.92 -6.93 -3.89
C PRO A 266 28.59 -7.65 -4.08
N GLY A 267 27.90 -8.01 -2.99
CA GLY A 267 26.57 -8.62 -3.06
C GLY A 267 25.50 -7.66 -3.57
N LEU A 268 25.55 -6.40 -3.14
CA LEU A 268 24.66 -5.35 -3.65
C LEU A 268 24.87 -5.14 -5.16
N LYS A 269 26.13 -5.12 -5.61
CA LYS A 269 26.47 -5.08 -7.05
C LYS A 269 25.88 -6.27 -7.78
N GLY A 270 26.04 -7.48 -7.27
CA GLY A 270 25.48 -8.70 -7.86
C GLY A 270 23.95 -8.63 -8.03
N ILE A 271 23.23 -8.05 -7.05
CA ILE A 271 21.79 -7.81 -7.17
C ILE A 271 21.46 -6.84 -8.31
N CYS A 272 22.20 -5.72 -8.41
CA CYS A 272 21.98 -4.72 -9.44
C CYS A 272 22.32 -5.22 -10.85
N ASP A 273 23.43 -5.92 -11.01
CA ASP A 273 23.84 -6.51 -12.30
C ASP A 273 22.79 -7.52 -12.77
N TRP A 274 22.35 -8.38 -11.87
CA TRP A 274 21.31 -9.36 -12.19
C TRP A 274 19.97 -8.73 -12.53
N ALA A 275 19.57 -7.69 -11.79
CA ALA A 275 18.39 -6.92 -12.14
C ALA A 275 18.54 -6.28 -13.52
N ALA A 276 19.71 -5.72 -13.85
CA ALA A 276 19.98 -5.12 -15.15
C ALA A 276 19.86 -6.14 -16.30
N GLU A 277 20.43 -7.34 -16.14
CA GLU A 277 20.33 -8.44 -17.11
C GLU A 277 18.88 -8.90 -17.33
N GLY A 278 18.04 -8.90 -16.28
CA GLY A 278 16.65 -9.34 -16.34
C GLY A 278 15.64 -8.28 -16.80
N GLN A 279 16.09 -7.07 -17.14
CA GLN A 279 15.22 -5.97 -17.55
C GLN A 279 14.65 -6.16 -18.96
N ALA A 280 13.35 -5.94 -19.14
CA ALA A 280 12.72 -5.88 -20.45
C ALA A 280 11.90 -4.59 -20.59
N ALA A 281 12.10 -3.83 -21.65
CA ALA A 281 11.38 -2.58 -21.96
C ALA A 281 11.35 -1.55 -20.80
N GLY A 282 12.34 -1.57 -19.92
CA GLY A 282 12.46 -0.68 -18.75
C GLY A 282 11.82 -1.20 -17.46
N GLY A 283 11.15 -2.35 -17.48
CA GLY A 283 10.53 -2.96 -16.30
C GLY A 283 10.96 -4.40 -16.06
N TRP A 284 10.37 -5.03 -15.06
CA TRP A 284 10.64 -6.42 -14.66
C TRP A 284 9.35 -7.20 -14.46
N GLY A 285 9.35 -8.47 -14.84
CA GLY A 285 8.28 -9.42 -14.56
C GLY A 285 8.56 -10.24 -13.29
N HIS A 286 7.95 -11.44 -13.20
CA HIS A 286 8.18 -12.35 -12.09
C HIS A 286 9.64 -12.84 -12.03
N GLY A 287 10.20 -13.24 -13.17
CA GLY A 287 11.55 -13.76 -13.35
C GLY A 287 12.37 -12.98 -14.38
N ALA A 288 13.55 -13.52 -14.71
CA ALA A 288 14.54 -12.85 -15.54
C ALA A 288 14.12 -12.57 -17.00
N ASN A 289 13.13 -13.30 -17.52
CA ASN A 289 12.68 -13.14 -18.91
C ASN A 289 11.15 -12.94 -18.94
N PRO A 290 10.66 -11.73 -18.66
CA PRO A 290 9.24 -11.45 -18.80
C PRO A 290 8.84 -11.63 -20.27
N GLY A 291 7.82 -12.43 -20.52
CA GLY A 291 7.30 -12.72 -21.85
C GLY A 291 5.85 -12.29 -21.99
N PRO A 292 5.36 -12.13 -23.22
CA PRO A 292 3.95 -11.81 -23.49
C PRO A 292 3.04 -12.94 -22.98
N GLY A 293 1.82 -12.56 -22.59
CA GLY A 293 0.79 -13.51 -22.14
C GLY A 293 0.32 -13.30 -20.71
N TYR A 294 1.12 -12.70 -19.85
CA TYR A 294 0.70 -12.24 -18.53
C TYR A 294 0.84 -10.71 -18.45
N VAL A 295 -0.27 -10.02 -18.17
CA VAL A 295 -0.35 -8.54 -18.19
C VAL A 295 0.36 -7.93 -19.40
N GLN A 296 -0.03 -8.38 -20.60
CA GLN A 296 0.49 -7.97 -21.91
C GLN A 296 1.97 -8.35 -22.12
N SER A 297 2.90 -7.53 -21.69
CA SER A 297 4.35 -7.78 -21.86
C SER A 297 4.97 -8.65 -20.76
N GLY A 298 4.22 -8.97 -19.69
CA GLY A 298 4.72 -9.69 -18.53
C GLY A 298 5.41 -8.83 -17.49
N LEU A 299 5.46 -7.49 -17.68
CA LEU A 299 6.02 -6.55 -16.71
C LEU A 299 5.08 -6.31 -15.55
N LEU A 300 5.64 -6.19 -14.33
CA LEU A 300 4.91 -6.01 -13.08
C LEU A 300 5.46 -4.82 -12.30
N ASN A 301 4.62 -3.87 -11.94
CA ASN A 301 5.09 -2.71 -11.19
C ASN A 301 5.40 -3.01 -9.72
N HIS A 302 4.84 -4.07 -9.16
CA HIS A 302 5.22 -4.55 -7.82
C HIS A 302 6.65 -5.11 -7.74
N THR A 303 7.23 -5.56 -8.85
CA THR A 303 8.63 -5.99 -8.95
C THR A 303 9.52 -4.85 -9.45
N THR A 304 9.00 -4.09 -10.42
CA THR A 304 9.74 -3.00 -11.07
C THR A 304 10.10 -1.89 -10.08
N VAL A 305 9.14 -1.42 -9.28
CA VAL A 305 9.39 -0.28 -8.37
C VAL A 305 10.42 -0.60 -7.29
N PRO A 306 10.34 -1.71 -6.53
CA PRO A 306 11.37 -2.04 -5.55
C PRO A 306 12.76 -2.24 -6.16
N ILE A 307 12.87 -2.80 -7.36
CA ILE A 307 14.17 -2.94 -8.05
C ILE A 307 14.74 -1.55 -8.40
N VAL A 308 13.90 -0.63 -8.88
CA VAL A 308 14.35 0.73 -9.17
C VAL A 308 14.75 1.47 -7.89
N ILE A 309 14.04 1.31 -6.78
CA ILE A 309 14.46 1.84 -5.46
C ILE A 309 15.84 1.29 -5.09
N ALA A 310 16.04 -0.01 -5.21
CA ALA A 310 17.33 -0.64 -4.92
C ALA A 310 18.46 -0.08 -5.79
N MET A 311 18.23 0.11 -7.09
CA MET A 311 19.21 0.71 -8.01
C MET A 311 19.53 2.18 -7.67
N ILE A 312 18.52 2.98 -7.31
CA ILE A 312 18.73 4.36 -6.87
C ILE A 312 19.63 4.39 -5.64
N LEU A 313 19.31 3.60 -4.62
CA LEU A 313 20.05 3.53 -3.37
C LEU A 313 21.45 2.94 -3.58
N ALA A 314 21.59 1.91 -4.42
CA ALA A 314 22.90 1.32 -4.73
C ALA A 314 23.85 2.34 -5.39
N ARG A 315 23.34 3.21 -6.27
CA ARG A 315 24.15 4.32 -6.81
C ARG A 315 24.58 5.30 -5.71
N GLU A 316 23.71 5.58 -4.76
CA GLU A 316 24.06 6.41 -3.58
C GLU A 316 25.13 5.72 -2.72
N CYS A 317 25.17 4.38 -2.68
CA CYS A 317 26.22 3.60 -2.03
C CYS A 317 27.54 3.54 -2.84
N GLY A 318 27.62 4.12 -4.04
CA GLY A 318 28.80 4.08 -4.90
C GLY A 318 28.95 2.80 -5.71
N VAL A 319 27.91 1.98 -5.82
CA VAL A 319 27.93 0.75 -6.62
C VAL A 319 27.75 1.07 -8.09
N GLU A 320 28.69 0.59 -8.91
CA GLU A 320 28.64 0.70 -10.37
C GLU A 320 27.93 -0.52 -10.98
N PHE A 321 26.97 -0.28 -11.85
CA PHE A 321 26.20 -1.28 -12.62
C PHE A 321 25.68 -0.67 -13.92
N ASP A 322 24.89 -1.39 -14.73
CA ASP A 322 24.37 -0.89 -16.02
C ASP A 322 23.50 0.38 -15.85
N GLU A 323 24.12 1.53 -16.11
CA GLU A 323 23.48 2.85 -16.07
C GLU A 323 22.29 2.96 -17.05
N LYS A 324 22.34 2.26 -18.20
CA LYS A 324 21.24 2.28 -19.17
C LYS A 324 20.02 1.55 -18.64
N ALA A 325 20.20 0.44 -17.92
CA ALA A 325 19.10 -0.28 -17.27
C ALA A 325 18.46 0.60 -16.20
N TYR A 326 19.26 1.26 -15.36
CA TYR A 326 18.78 2.21 -14.36
C TYR A 326 17.95 3.34 -14.99
N ARG A 327 18.49 4.03 -15.99
CA ARG A 327 17.78 5.14 -16.67
C ARG A 327 16.47 4.69 -17.31
N ARG A 328 16.46 3.53 -17.98
CA ARG A 328 15.24 2.95 -18.56
C ARG A 328 14.19 2.64 -17.47
N GLY A 329 14.63 2.11 -16.32
CA GLY A 329 13.74 1.81 -15.19
C GLY A 329 13.06 3.04 -14.61
N VAL A 330 13.83 4.09 -14.32
CA VAL A 330 13.27 5.35 -13.82
C VAL A 330 12.33 5.99 -14.86
N LYS A 331 12.74 6.04 -16.14
CA LYS A 331 11.90 6.58 -17.22
C LYS A 331 10.61 5.79 -17.39
N PHE A 332 10.67 4.46 -17.30
CA PHE A 332 9.50 3.59 -17.38
C PHE A 332 8.48 3.92 -16.29
N LEU A 333 8.93 4.05 -15.04
CA LEU A 333 8.05 4.36 -13.91
C LEU A 333 7.54 5.82 -13.94
N TYR A 334 8.38 6.76 -14.31
CA TYR A 334 8.00 8.17 -14.36
C TYR A 334 6.86 8.44 -15.34
N ARG A 335 6.75 7.68 -16.42
CA ARG A 335 5.63 7.76 -17.36
C ARG A 335 4.26 7.47 -16.72
N MET A 336 4.23 6.81 -15.56
CA MET A 336 2.99 6.42 -14.87
C MET A 336 2.50 7.47 -13.89
N VAL A 337 3.29 8.49 -13.60
CA VAL A 337 2.88 9.60 -12.73
C VAL A 337 1.76 10.39 -13.41
N GLY A 338 0.76 10.80 -12.63
CA GLY A 338 -0.38 11.58 -13.13
C GLY A 338 -1.54 10.77 -13.72
N HIS A 339 -1.46 9.44 -13.72
CA HIS A 339 -2.57 8.56 -14.10
C HIS A 339 -3.65 8.40 -13.02
N GLY A 340 -3.43 8.91 -11.81
CA GLY A 340 -4.24 8.61 -10.64
C GLY A 340 -3.90 7.26 -10.02
N CYS A 341 -3.40 6.31 -10.80
CA CYS A 341 -2.88 5.06 -10.28
C CYS A 341 -1.72 4.50 -11.13
N VAL A 342 -0.72 3.95 -10.45
CA VAL A 342 0.30 3.12 -11.08
C VAL A 342 -0.34 1.77 -11.42
N PRO A 343 -0.41 1.36 -12.69
CA PRO A 343 -1.08 0.14 -13.10
C PRO A 343 -0.34 -1.10 -12.58
N TYR A 344 -0.98 -2.27 -12.66
CA TYR A 344 -0.38 -3.53 -12.25
C TYR A 344 0.84 -3.90 -13.09
N GLY A 345 0.76 -3.66 -14.40
CA GLY A 345 1.84 -3.86 -15.36
C GLY A 345 2.05 -2.62 -16.23
N ASP A 346 2.49 -2.80 -17.45
CA ASP A 346 2.76 -1.75 -18.45
C ASP A 346 1.53 -1.36 -19.30
N HIS A 347 0.37 -1.77 -18.86
CA HIS A 347 -0.91 -1.41 -19.48
C HIS A 347 -1.47 -0.09 -18.92
N ARG A 348 -2.55 0.41 -19.51
CA ARG A 348 -3.27 1.57 -18.99
C ARG A 348 -3.85 1.28 -17.60
N SER A 349 -4.04 2.33 -16.80
CA SER A 349 -4.69 2.22 -15.49
C SER A 349 -6.09 1.64 -15.59
N GLU A 350 -6.41 0.72 -14.71
CA GLU A 350 -7.70 0.04 -14.60
C GLU A 350 -8.41 0.45 -13.31
N LEU A 351 -9.69 0.84 -13.42
CA LEU A 351 -10.43 1.40 -12.30
C LEU A 351 -10.79 0.39 -11.21
N TRP A 352 -10.90 -0.88 -11.51
CA TRP A 352 -11.46 -1.89 -10.60
C TRP A 352 -10.50 -2.97 -10.10
N TRP A 353 -9.33 -3.10 -10.72
CA TRP A 353 -8.18 -3.81 -10.13
C TRP A 353 -7.39 -2.90 -9.21
N SER A 354 -7.93 -1.77 -8.95
CA SER A 354 -7.26 -0.54 -8.66
C SER A 354 -6.88 -0.36 -7.22
N ASN A 355 -6.64 -1.37 -6.48
CA ASN A 355 -5.92 -1.10 -5.27
C ASN A 355 -4.47 -0.78 -5.60
N THR A 356 -4.26 0.45 -5.96
CA THR A 356 -3.01 0.99 -6.45
C THR A 356 -2.15 1.57 -5.34
N ASN A 357 -2.70 1.60 -4.11
CA ASN A 357 -2.04 2.26 -3.00
C ASN A 357 -0.62 1.74 -2.73
N GLY A 358 -0.41 0.43 -2.83
CA GLY A 358 0.93 -0.14 -2.70
C GLY A 358 1.87 0.32 -3.80
N ARG A 359 1.43 0.37 -5.04
CA ARG A 359 2.25 0.79 -6.19
C ARG A 359 2.46 2.29 -6.22
N ASN A 360 1.43 3.10 -5.98
CA ASN A 360 1.57 4.53 -5.83
C ASN A 360 2.53 4.87 -4.69
N ALA A 361 2.38 4.18 -3.56
CA ALA A 361 3.22 4.34 -2.39
C ALA A 361 4.69 4.01 -2.68
N MET A 362 4.96 2.85 -3.28
CA MET A 362 6.32 2.48 -3.69
C MET A 362 6.93 3.50 -4.64
N LEU A 363 6.17 3.96 -5.64
CA LEU A 363 6.68 4.93 -6.62
C LEU A 363 6.91 6.31 -5.97
N ALA A 364 6.08 6.73 -5.00
CA ALA A 364 6.34 7.93 -4.23
C ALA A 364 7.70 7.84 -3.51
N CYS A 365 7.98 6.71 -2.83
CA CYS A 365 9.27 6.46 -2.20
C CYS A 365 10.44 6.44 -3.21
N ALA A 366 10.27 5.80 -4.36
CA ALA A 366 11.30 5.76 -5.40
C ALA A 366 11.68 7.17 -5.88
N LEU A 367 10.68 8.00 -6.18
CA LEU A 367 10.90 9.34 -6.71
C LEU A 367 11.39 10.33 -5.65
N SER A 368 11.08 10.11 -4.36
CA SER A 368 11.61 10.94 -3.26
C SER A 368 13.12 10.83 -3.08
N LEU A 369 13.72 9.74 -3.57
CA LEU A 369 15.17 9.51 -3.50
C LEU A 369 15.95 10.28 -4.58
N LEU A 370 15.27 10.84 -5.59
CA LEU A 370 15.87 11.58 -6.70
C LEU A 370 15.83 13.09 -6.42
N ASP A 371 16.95 13.78 -6.61
CA ASP A 371 17.12 15.19 -6.18
C ASP A 371 16.40 16.20 -7.11
N GLU A 372 16.10 15.81 -8.36
CA GLU A 372 15.49 16.73 -9.33
C GLU A 372 14.07 17.14 -8.93
N LYS A 373 13.79 18.42 -9.05
CA LYS A 373 12.52 19.06 -8.66
C LYS A 373 11.28 18.32 -9.17
N ARG A 374 11.29 17.85 -10.42
CA ARG A 374 10.18 17.11 -11.01
C ARG A 374 9.88 15.80 -10.31
N PHE A 375 10.90 15.10 -9.84
CA PHE A 375 10.72 13.83 -9.11
C PHE A 375 10.19 14.08 -7.70
N GLN A 376 10.65 15.13 -7.05
CA GLN A 376 10.14 15.53 -5.74
C GLN A 376 8.66 15.91 -5.79
N LEU A 377 8.24 16.69 -6.81
CA LEU A 377 6.83 17.04 -7.03
C LEU A 377 5.99 15.80 -7.37
N ALA A 378 6.51 14.89 -8.20
CA ALA A 378 5.83 13.65 -8.54
C ALA A 378 5.69 12.71 -7.32
N SER A 379 6.72 12.64 -6.47
CA SER A 379 6.66 11.91 -5.20
C SER A 379 5.56 12.46 -4.29
N GLU A 380 5.52 13.78 -4.08
CA GLU A 380 4.48 14.42 -3.26
C GLU A 380 3.07 14.17 -3.84
N HIS A 381 2.91 14.29 -5.16
CA HIS A 381 1.63 13.99 -5.83
C HIS A 381 1.13 12.58 -5.53
N LEU A 382 2.00 11.58 -5.68
CA LEU A 382 1.67 10.18 -5.38
C LEU A 382 1.41 9.95 -3.89
N ALA A 383 2.19 10.57 -3.01
CA ALA A 383 2.01 10.49 -1.56
C ALA A 383 0.65 11.06 -1.12
N LEU A 384 0.20 12.16 -1.74
CA LEU A 384 -1.12 12.74 -1.51
C LEU A 384 -2.24 11.81 -1.99
N LEU A 385 -2.11 11.21 -3.19
CA LEU A 385 -3.08 10.21 -3.67
C LEU A 385 -3.22 9.04 -2.70
N VAL A 386 -2.11 8.60 -2.11
CA VAL A 386 -2.12 7.54 -1.09
C VAL A 386 -2.78 8.03 0.19
N SER A 387 -2.43 9.24 0.65
CA SER A 387 -2.93 9.82 1.90
C SER A 387 -4.44 10.08 1.86
N ASP A 388 -5.01 10.36 0.69
CA ASP A 388 -6.45 10.62 0.52
C ASP A 388 -7.25 9.37 0.12
N SER A 389 -6.63 8.20 0.05
CA SER A 389 -7.30 6.94 -0.29
C SER A 389 -7.62 6.14 0.98
N TYR A 390 -8.82 6.30 1.52
CA TYR A 390 -9.23 5.64 2.78
C TYR A 390 -9.92 4.30 2.59
N TYR A 391 -10.60 4.10 1.46
CA TYR A 391 -11.46 2.95 1.25
C TYR A 391 -10.65 1.68 0.99
N GLN A 392 -10.98 0.63 1.75
CA GLN A 392 -10.40 -0.72 1.64
C GLN A 392 -8.88 -0.73 1.42
N PRO A 393 -8.08 -0.25 2.38
CA PRO A 393 -6.63 -0.09 2.21
C PRO A 393 -5.89 -1.41 1.96
N GLU A 394 -6.48 -2.52 2.32
CA GLU A 394 -5.94 -3.88 2.17
C GLU A 394 -6.56 -4.66 1.00
N PHE A 395 -7.46 -4.03 0.21
CA PHE A 395 -8.15 -4.66 -0.90
C PHE A 395 -7.27 -4.69 -2.17
N GLY A 396 -7.53 -5.65 -3.04
CA GLY A 396 -6.94 -5.77 -4.37
C GLY A 396 -6.02 -6.96 -4.52
N HIS A 397 -5.64 -7.22 -5.76
CA HIS A 397 -4.66 -8.26 -6.08
C HIS A 397 -3.30 -7.91 -5.45
N THR A 398 -2.66 -8.86 -4.79
CA THR A 398 -1.51 -8.65 -3.91
C THR A 398 -1.83 -7.89 -2.61
N GLY A 399 -3.06 -7.50 -2.42
CA GLY A 399 -3.79 -7.11 -1.22
C GLY A 399 -3.06 -6.41 -0.10
N GLY A 400 -3.45 -6.76 1.12
CA GLY A 400 -2.98 -6.15 2.34
C GLY A 400 -1.47 -6.09 2.47
N GLY A 401 -0.76 -7.16 2.10
CA GLY A 401 0.68 -7.23 2.24
C GLY A 401 1.39 -6.03 1.63
N PHE A 402 1.29 -5.84 0.32
CA PHE A 402 2.02 -4.74 -0.35
C PHE A 402 1.38 -3.38 -0.13
N ASN A 403 0.03 -3.29 -0.09
CA ASN A 403 -0.62 -2.02 0.08
C ASN A 403 -0.37 -1.42 1.47
N MET A 404 -0.55 -2.22 2.53
CA MET A 404 -0.35 -1.75 3.89
C MET A 404 1.13 -1.58 4.23
N MET A 405 2.03 -2.40 3.66
CA MET A 405 3.48 -2.27 3.83
C MET A 405 3.99 -0.89 3.44
N TRP A 406 3.60 -0.39 2.28
CA TRP A 406 4.17 0.83 1.70
C TRP A 406 3.38 2.10 2.01
N ARG A 407 2.09 1.98 2.35
CA ARG A 407 1.21 3.12 2.56
C ARG A 407 1.74 4.12 3.60
N GLY A 408 2.06 3.64 4.79
CA GLY A 408 2.56 4.49 5.87
C GLY A 408 3.95 5.07 5.59
N ILE A 409 4.80 4.30 4.87
CA ILE A 409 6.14 4.77 4.46
C ILE A 409 6.03 5.91 3.45
N ALA A 410 5.14 5.79 2.47
CA ALA A 410 4.99 6.79 1.42
C ALA A 410 4.36 8.08 1.91
N SER A 411 3.41 7.99 2.82
CA SER A 411 2.64 9.15 3.26
C SER A 411 3.47 10.19 4.01
N VAL A 412 4.66 9.83 4.53
CA VAL A 412 5.57 10.80 5.17
C VAL A 412 6.22 11.76 4.15
N HIS A 413 6.21 11.44 2.85
CA HIS A 413 6.76 12.29 1.79
C HIS A 413 5.84 13.45 1.40
N VAL A 414 4.68 13.57 2.02
CA VAL A 414 3.82 14.76 1.90
C VAL A 414 4.52 15.94 2.56
N SER A 415 4.56 17.09 1.86
CA SER A 415 5.19 18.31 2.40
C SER A 415 4.54 18.78 3.69
N GLU A 416 5.27 19.57 4.49
CA GLU A 416 4.79 20.08 5.78
C GLU A 416 3.46 20.84 5.64
N LYS A 417 3.29 21.63 4.57
CA LYS A 417 2.05 22.38 4.31
C LYS A 417 0.82 21.50 4.11
N LYS A 418 1.02 20.21 3.73
CA LYS A 418 -0.03 19.23 3.45
C LYS A 418 0.01 18.04 4.44
N ARG A 419 0.73 18.19 5.54
CA ARG A 419 0.92 17.14 6.54
C ARG A 419 -0.40 16.65 7.17
N ASN A 420 -1.43 17.49 7.19
CA ASN A 420 -2.76 17.13 7.64
C ASN A 420 -3.38 15.96 6.86
N HIS A 421 -3.09 15.82 5.56
CA HIS A 421 -3.56 14.66 4.75
C HIS A 421 -3.00 13.35 5.31
N TYR A 422 -1.70 13.33 5.60
CA TYR A 422 -1.04 12.19 6.25
C TYR A 422 -1.67 11.85 7.60
N HIS A 423 -1.82 12.83 8.48
CA HIS A 423 -2.38 12.59 9.81
C HIS A 423 -3.84 12.14 9.77
N ARG A 424 -4.66 12.69 8.88
CA ARG A 424 -6.04 12.22 8.68
C ARG A 424 -6.09 10.77 8.24
N GLN A 425 -5.26 10.37 7.29
CA GLN A 425 -5.16 8.98 6.85
C GLN A 425 -4.78 8.06 8.02
N MET A 426 -3.75 8.42 8.75
CA MET A 426 -3.26 7.62 9.87
C MET A 426 -4.32 7.48 10.95
N ASN A 427 -5.00 8.58 11.32
CA ASN A 427 -6.08 8.55 12.30
C ASN A 427 -7.27 7.69 11.82
N HIS A 428 -7.62 7.77 10.53
CA HIS A 428 -8.67 6.92 9.96
C HIS A 428 -8.32 5.42 10.03
N LEU A 429 -7.04 5.07 9.87
CA LEU A 429 -6.56 3.69 9.86
C LEU A 429 -6.11 3.18 11.24
N SER A 430 -6.16 3.98 12.28
CA SER A 430 -5.68 3.62 13.64
C SER A 430 -6.24 2.29 14.14
N TRP A 431 -7.52 2.02 13.87
CA TRP A 431 -8.18 0.76 14.19
C TRP A 431 -7.49 -0.46 13.59
N TYR A 432 -7.01 -0.34 12.33
CA TYR A 432 -6.32 -1.42 11.64
C TYR A 432 -5.00 -1.74 12.35
N TYR A 433 -4.24 -0.70 12.67
CA TYR A 433 -2.95 -0.85 13.34
C TYR A 433 -3.10 -1.40 14.76
N ASP A 434 -4.17 -1.04 15.49
CA ASP A 434 -4.45 -1.64 16.80
C ASP A 434 -4.83 -3.10 16.70
N LEU A 435 -5.62 -3.51 15.71
CA LEU A 435 -5.96 -4.91 15.48
C LEU A 435 -4.76 -5.74 15.00
N ALA A 436 -3.83 -5.13 14.28
CA ALA A 436 -2.66 -5.82 13.74
C ALA A 436 -1.57 -6.11 14.78
N ARG A 437 -1.63 -5.52 15.97
CA ARG A 437 -0.69 -5.81 17.07
C ARG A 437 -1.00 -7.15 17.70
N MET A 438 0.02 -7.79 18.29
CA MET A 438 -0.09 -9.09 18.93
C MET A 438 0.32 -8.98 20.40
N PRO A 439 -0.15 -9.89 21.29
CA PRO A 439 0.18 -9.85 22.71
C PRO A 439 1.67 -9.91 23.03
N ASP A 440 2.46 -10.55 22.16
CA ASP A 440 3.91 -10.69 22.29
C ASP A 440 4.71 -9.50 21.77
N GLY A 441 4.02 -8.43 21.37
CA GLY A 441 4.61 -7.23 20.79
C GLY A 441 4.78 -7.28 19.27
N GLY A 442 4.62 -8.43 18.63
CA GLY A 442 4.70 -8.58 17.18
C GLY A 442 3.50 -7.95 16.45
N PHE A 443 3.54 -8.07 15.12
CA PHE A 443 2.47 -7.61 14.24
C PHE A 443 1.94 -8.77 13.40
N SER A 444 0.69 -8.69 12.99
CA SER A 444 0.07 -9.60 12.03
C SER A 444 -0.72 -8.80 11.02
N MET A 445 -0.31 -8.85 9.76
CA MET A 445 -1.06 -8.22 8.67
C MET A 445 -2.47 -8.81 8.65
N LEU A 446 -3.48 -7.95 8.67
CA LEU A 446 -4.87 -8.36 8.51
C LEU A 446 -5.13 -8.71 7.05
N THR A 447 -6.28 -9.30 6.79
CA THR A 447 -6.68 -9.71 5.45
C THR A 447 -8.15 -9.45 5.20
N THR A 448 -8.47 -9.14 3.94
CA THR A 448 -9.83 -9.09 3.42
C THR A 448 -9.97 -9.96 2.17
N PRO A 449 -11.17 -10.52 1.90
CA PRO A 449 -11.46 -11.13 0.62
C PRO A 449 -11.23 -10.14 -0.55
N PRO A 450 -10.87 -10.59 -1.76
CA PRO A 450 -10.75 -11.99 -2.18
C PRO A 450 -9.35 -12.62 -2.06
N ASP A 451 -8.29 -11.83 -1.79
CA ASP A 451 -6.89 -12.29 -1.91
C ASP A 451 -6.27 -12.72 -0.57
N ASN A 452 -7.10 -13.26 0.28
CA ASN A 452 -6.85 -13.49 1.70
C ASN A 452 -5.89 -14.63 2.06
N LYS A 453 -5.31 -15.33 1.07
CA LYS A 453 -4.54 -16.56 1.36
C LYS A 453 -3.01 -16.39 1.31
N ARG A 454 -2.50 -15.24 0.86
CA ARG A 454 -1.08 -15.09 0.52
C ARG A 454 -0.34 -13.94 1.18
N TYR A 455 -1.04 -12.85 1.55
CA TYR A 455 -0.41 -11.58 1.91
C TYR A 455 -0.84 -11.09 3.30
N PHE A 456 -0.93 -12.01 4.25
CA PHE A 456 -1.35 -11.75 5.63
C PHE A 456 -0.46 -12.49 6.64
N GLY A 457 -0.72 -12.31 7.93
CA GLY A 457 -0.03 -13.00 9.00
C GLY A 457 1.23 -12.26 9.48
N ARG A 458 2.02 -12.95 10.30
CA ARG A 458 3.13 -12.34 11.03
C ARG A 458 4.30 -11.94 10.13
N GLY A 459 4.61 -12.74 9.13
CA GLY A 459 5.70 -12.44 8.21
C GLY A 459 5.47 -11.16 7.41
N TRP A 460 4.25 -10.92 6.95
CA TRP A 460 3.88 -9.65 6.33
C TRP A 460 3.71 -8.53 7.36
N GLY A 461 3.21 -8.88 8.54
CA GLY A 461 2.94 -7.94 9.63
C GLY A 461 4.17 -7.16 10.10
N VAL A 462 5.38 -7.74 10.04
CA VAL A 462 6.61 -7.04 10.47
C VAL A 462 6.81 -5.71 9.76
N SER A 463 6.32 -5.59 8.52
CA SER A 463 6.42 -4.36 7.72
C SER A 463 5.58 -3.21 8.28
N LEU A 464 4.56 -3.49 9.09
CA LEU A 464 3.76 -2.45 9.74
C LEU A 464 4.57 -1.65 10.75
N GLY A 465 5.62 -2.23 11.32
CA GLY A 465 6.57 -1.53 12.18
C GLY A 465 7.20 -0.32 11.50
N LEU A 466 7.47 -0.41 10.18
CA LEU A 466 8.00 0.70 9.39
C LEU A 466 7.06 1.90 9.30
N THR A 467 5.75 1.70 9.37
CA THR A 467 4.79 2.80 9.44
C THR A 467 4.97 3.61 10.74
N TYR A 468 5.17 2.94 11.86
CA TYR A 468 5.40 3.61 13.15
C TYR A 468 6.72 4.37 13.20
N THR A 469 7.77 3.83 12.57
CA THR A 469 9.11 4.43 12.55
C THR A 469 9.32 5.41 11.38
N ALA A 470 8.44 5.44 10.38
CA ALA A 470 8.62 6.30 9.21
C ALA A 470 8.84 7.79 9.56
N PRO A 471 8.13 8.39 10.54
CA PRO A 471 8.38 9.78 10.93
C PRO A 471 9.75 10.04 11.58
N LEU A 472 10.46 9.00 12.03
CA LEU A 472 11.82 9.12 12.57
C LEU A 472 12.85 9.43 11.48
N GLN A 473 12.50 9.14 10.21
CA GLN A 473 13.33 9.41 9.03
C GLN A 473 14.76 8.84 9.15
N ASN A 474 14.88 7.62 9.69
CA ASN A 474 16.17 6.92 9.83
C ASN A 474 16.58 6.13 8.59
N LEU A 475 15.70 5.98 7.60
CA LEU A 475 15.96 5.34 6.32
C LEU A 475 15.79 6.33 5.17
N ARG A 476 16.54 6.16 4.09
CA ARG A 476 16.40 6.98 2.88
C ARG A 476 14.99 6.87 2.31
N ILE A 477 14.42 5.66 2.27
CA ILE A 477 13.03 5.44 1.82
C ILE A 477 11.97 6.13 2.68
N THR A 478 12.30 6.56 3.90
CA THR A 478 11.43 7.34 4.78
C THR A 478 11.79 8.82 4.84
N GLY A 479 12.71 9.29 4.02
CA GLY A 479 13.10 10.69 3.93
C GLY A 479 14.33 11.09 4.73
N ALA A 480 15.14 10.14 5.20
CA ALA A 480 16.43 10.46 5.83
C ALA A 480 17.32 11.28 4.88
N GLN A 481 18.09 12.18 5.46
CA GLN A 481 19.12 12.90 4.71
C GLN A 481 20.23 11.94 4.24
N LYS A 482 20.96 12.35 3.20
CA LYS A 482 22.15 11.63 2.75
C LYS A 482 23.12 11.44 3.89
N SER A 483 23.64 10.24 4.06
CA SER A 483 24.60 9.91 5.11
C SER A 483 26.02 10.31 4.68
N LYS A 484 26.97 10.24 5.61
CA LYS A 484 28.40 10.43 5.31
C LYS A 484 28.98 9.37 4.36
N PHE A 485 28.28 8.28 4.14
CA PHE A 485 28.64 7.20 3.22
C PHE A 485 27.97 7.36 1.85
N SER A 486 27.06 8.34 1.69
CA SER A 486 26.44 8.63 0.41
C SER A 486 27.42 9.28 -0.55
N VAL A 487 27.54 8.73 -1.76
CA VAL A 487 28.32 9.38 -2.82
C VAL A 487 27.45 10.38 -3.59
N LYS A 488 28.10 11.32 -4.28
CA LYS A 488 27.40 12.27 -5.15
C LYS A 488 26.89 11.52 -6.40
N VAL A 489 25.59 11.44 -6.54
CA VAL A 489 24.94 10.86 -7.72
C VAL A 489 24.68 11.96 -8.73
N LEU A 490 25.04 11.72 -10.01
CA LEU A 490 24.72 12.65 -11.10
C LEU A 490 23.23 12.61 -11.41
N PRO A 491 22.61 13.78 -11.73
CA PRO A 491 21.22 13.84 -12.16
C PRO A 491 20.93 12.96 -13.37
N LEU A 492 19.69 12.53 -13.48
CA LEU A 492 19.21 11.83 -14.66
C LEU A 492 19.03 12.82 -15.82
N ASP A 493 19.87 12.68 -16.82
CA ASP A 493 19.74 13.47 -18.04
C ASP A 493 18.72 12.81 -18.99
N PHE A 494 17.45 13.14 -18.84
CA PHE A 494 16.45 12.96 -19.88
C PHE A 494 15.54 14.19 -19.96
N SER A 495 15.61 14.85 -21.10
CA SER A 495 14.90 16.12 -21.39
C SER A 495 13.39 15.93 -21.64
N TRP A 496 12.92 14.70 -21.69
CA TRP A 496 11.56 14.37 -22.05
C TRP A 496 10.55 14.97 -21.07
N GLY A 497 9.72 15.89 -21.57
CA GLY A 497 8.60 16.49 -20.86
C GLY A 497 8.94 17.49 -19.75
N ALA A 498 10.21 17.75 -19.44
CA ALA A 498 10.65 18.41 -18.19
C ALA A 498 9.91 19.72 -17.85
N ASP A 499 9.80 20.69 -18.78
CA ASP A 499 9.12 21.96 -18.50
C ASP A 499 7.61 21.80 -18.32
N ALA A 500 6.98 20.97 -19.15
CA ALA A 500 5.56 20.65 -19.03
C ALA A 500 5.26 19.91 -17.74
N ASP A 501 6.17 19.01 -17.29
CA ASP A 501 6.08 18.30 -16.04
C ASP A 501 6.08 19.24 -14.85
N LEU A 502 7.05 20.15 -14.79
CA LEU A 502 7.16 21.13 -13.71
C LEU A 502 5.94 22.05 -13.64
N THR A 503 5.48 22.55 -14.78
CA THR A 503 4.29 23.39 -14.85
C THR A 503 3.07 22.67 -14.34
N PHE A 504 2.85 21.43 -14.80
CA PHE A 504 1.68 20.65 -14.44
C PHE A 504 1.70 20.24 -12.96
N LEU A 505 2.80 19.67 -12.47
CA LEU A 505 2.91 19.22 -11.09
C LEU A 505 2.85 20.39 -10.10
N SER A 506 3.46 21.53 -10.43
CA SER A 506 3.40 22.72 -9.59
C SER A 506 1.98 23.28 -9.50
N SER A 507 1.25 23.29 -10.62
CA SER A 507 -0.15 23.75 -10.66
C SER A 507 -1.06 22.82 -9.86
N ASN A 508 -0.92 21.50 -10.02
CA ASN A 508 -1.68 20.53 -9.25
C ASN A 508 -1.42 20.66 -7.76
N ASN A 509 -0.15 20.77 -7.37
CA ASN A 509 0.21 20.91 -5.98
C ASN A 509 -0.27 22.22 -5.35
N ALA A 510 -0.39 23.29 -6.15
CA ALA A 510 -0.86 24.58 -5.67
C ALA A 510 -2.39 24.67 -5.52
N GLU A 511 -3.14 24.03 -6.43
CA GLU A 511 -4.59 24.22 -6.53
C GLU A 511 -5.40 22.95 -6.35
N GLY A 512 -4.86 21.78 -6.73
CA GLY A 512 -5.62 20.55 -6.83
C GLY A 512 -5.88 19.86 -5.51
N PHE A 513 -5.02 20.08 -4.54
CA PHE A 513 -5.08 19.42 -3.22
C PHE A 513 -5.29 20.41 -2.06
N GLY A 514 -5.64 21.65 -2.38
CA GLY A 514 -5.89 22.69 -1.38
C GLY A 514 -7.28 22.62 -0.75
N ASP A 515 -8.21 21.98 -1.43
CA ASP A 515 -9.59 21.81 -0.99
C ASP A 515 -9.75 20.39 -0.41
N GLU A 516 -9.98 20.32 0.88
CA GLU A 516 -10.07 19.06 1.63
C GLU A 516 -11.20 18.15 1.15
N ASP A 517 -12.25 18.72 0.57
CA ASP A 517 -13.44 18.01 0.13
C ASP A 517 -13.40 17.59 -1.34
N THR A 518 -12.38 18.04 -2.11
CA THR A 518 -12.28 17.70 -3.52
C THR A 518 -11.40 16.46 -3.77
N PRO A 519 -11.98 15.36 -4.26
CA PRO A 519 -11.19 14.18 -4.62
C PRO A 519 -10.10 14.51 -5.65
N PRO A 520 -8.91 13.90 -5.57
CA PRO A 520 -7.76 14.21 -6.44
C PRO A 520 -8.06 14.16 -7.93
N HIS A 521 -8.87 13.20 -8.40
CA HIS A 521 -9.25 13.09 -9.81
C HIS A 521 -10.15 14.26 -10.30
N ILE A 522 -11.01 14.79 -9.44
CA ILE A 522 -11.86 15.93 -9.75
C ILE A 522 -11.02 17.22 -9.79
N ALA A 523 -10.07 17.36 -8.86
CA ALA A 523 -9.11 18.46 -8.87
C ALA A 523 -8.29 18.48 -10.17
N TYR A 524 -7.91 17.31 -10.66
CA TYR A 524 -7.21 17.12 -11.93
C TYR A 524 -8.05 17.54 -13.13
N GLU A 525 -9.31 17.11 -13.20
CA GLU A 525 -10.25 17.52 -14.24
C GLU A 525 -10.52 19.04 -14.23
N LYS A 526 -10.67 19.63 -13.03
CA LYS A 526 -10.81 21.09 -12.88
C LYS A 526 -9.58 21.84 -13.40
N LEU A 527 -8.37 21.33 -13.14
CA LEU A 527 -7.15 21.93 -13.65
C LEU A 527 -7.09 21.88 -15.18
N LEU A 528 -7.37 20.73 -15.77
CA LEU A 528 -7.45 20.57 -17.22
C LEU A 528 -8.56 21.44 -17.82
N GLY A 529 -9.70 21.60 -17.14
CA GLY A 529 -10.80 22.47 -17.54
C GLY A 529 -10.44 23.95 -17.49
N LYS A 530 -9.72 24.40 -16.47
CA LYS A 530 -9.21 25.78 -16.35
C LYS A 530 -8.23 26.12 -17.46
N THR A 531 -7.44 25.18 -17.94
CA THR A 531 -6.53 25.35 -19.05
C THR A 531 -7.25 25.36 -20.42
N SER A 532 -8.52 24.96 -20.47
CA SER A 532 -9.31 24.92 -21.71
C SER A 532 -9.55 26.30 -22.34
N GLY A 533 -9.46 27.39 -21.56
CA GLY A 533 -9.53 28.77 -22.06
C GLY A 533 -8.25 29.26 -22.73
N LEU A 534 -7.13 28.53 -22.60
CA LEU A 534 -5.82 28.86 -23.19
C LEU A 534 -5.49 28.00 -24.41
N THR A 535 -6.48 27.67 -25.21
CA THR A 535 -6.39 26.70 -26.31
C THR A 535 -5.68 27.27 -27.55
N SER A 536 -4.43 27.68 -27.38
CA SER A 536 -3.59 27.88 -28.57
C SER A 536 -2.99 26.53 -29.02
N VAL A 537 -2.79 26.33 -30.30
CA VAL A 537 -2.08 25.18 -30.86
C VAL A 537 -0.74 24.96 -30.14
N ASN A 538 0.00 26.05 -29.89
CA ASN A 538 1.30 26.01 -29.21
C ASN A 538 1.20 25.46 -27.77
N PHE A 539 0.16 25.83 -27.02
CA PHE A 539 -0.06 25.29 -25.68
C PHE A 539 -0.29 23.77 -25.72
N CYS A 540 -1.19 23.31 -26.58
CA CYS A 540 -1.46 21.89 -26.74
C CYS A 540 -0.24 21.12 -27.26
N ALA A 541 0.48 21.66 -28.25
CA ALA A 541 1.70 21.06 -28.82
C ALA A 541 2.77 20.83 -27.73
N LYS A 542 2.97 21.80 -26.83
CA LYS A 542 3.87 21.67 -25.67
C LYS A 542 3.48 20.49 -24.77
N HIS A 543 2.19 20.25 -24.57
CA HIS A 543 1.68 19.19 -23.72
C HIS A 543 1.65 17.79 -24.36
N LEU A 544 1.86 17.67 -25.68
CA LEU A 544 2.02 16.37 -26.33
C LEU A 544 3.23 15.57 -25.81
N ARG A 545 4.21 16.25 -25.24
CA ARG A 545 5.42 15.64 -24.65
C ARG A 545 5.37 15.56 -23.12
N HIS A 546 4.20 15.82 -22.53
CA HIS A 546 4.02 15.75 -21.08
C HIS A 546 4.25 14.31 -20.57
N PHE A 547 4.80 14.16 -19.36
CA PHE A 547 5.06 12.84 -18.78
C PHE A 547 3.78 12.03 -18.54
N SER A 548 2.67 12.68 -18.15
CA SER A 548 1.38 12.05 -17.96
C SER A 548 0.69 11.71 -19.28
N PRO A 549 0.37 10.43 -19.56
CA PRO A 549 -0.40 10.05 -20.74
C PRO A 549 -1.80 10.68 -20.80
N LEU A 550 -2.43 10.95 -19.67
CA LEU A 550 -3.72 11.65 -19.64
C LEU A 550 -3.61 13.05 -20.25
N VAL A 551 -2.56 13.79 -19.88
CA VAL A 551 -2.30 15.12 -20.42
C VAL A 551 -1.95 15.06 -21.90
N ARG A 552 -1.12 14.10 -22.32
CA ARG A 552 -0.82 13.89 -23.75
C ARG A 552 -2.07 13.56 -24.56
N THR A 553 -2.92 12.66 -24.06
CA THR A 553 -4.19 12.29 -24.71
C THR A 553 -5.14 13.47 -24.80
N TRP A 554 -5.24 14.26 -23.73
CA TRP A 554 -6.04 15.50 -23.73
C TRP A 554 -5.51 16.50 -24.76
N ALA A 555 -4.20 16.75 -24.79
CA ALA A 555 -3.57 17.68 -25.73
C ALA A 555 -3.78 17.25 -27.19
N ALA A 556 -3.57 15.95 -27.48
CA ALA A 556 -3.81 15.38 -28.80
C ALA A 556 -5.27 15.52 -29.25
N LYS A 557 -6.22 15.22 -28.33
CA LYS A 557 -7.65 15.40 -28.62
C LYS A 557 -8.00 16.86 -28.92
N ARG A 558 -7.47 17.80 -28.14
CA ARG A 558 -7.69 19.24 -28.38
C ARG A 558 -7.14 19.70 -29.73
N LEU A 559 -5.93 19.28 -30.09
CA LEU A 559 -5.35 19.60 -31.41
C LEU A 559 -6.19 18.98 -32.54
N LYS A 560 -6.67 17.76 -32.39
CA LYS A 560 -7.58 17.13 -33.34
C LYS A 560 -8.87 17.95 -33.50
N ASP A 561 -9.47 18.38 -32.38
CA ASP A 561 -10.73 19.15 -32.40
C ASP A 561 -10.57 20.55 -33.05
N MET A 562 -9.37 21.16 -32.97
CA MET A 562 -9.04 22.42 -33.62
C MET A 562 -9.00 22.32 -35.16
N SER A 563 -8.63 21.16 -35.69
CA SER A 563 -8.62 20.85 -37.14
C SER A 563 -7.93 21.89 -38.05
N SER A 564 -7.00 22.68 -37.50
CA SER A 564 -6.21 23.66 -38.25
C SER A 564 -4.96 23.02 -38.86
N GLU A 565 -4.39 23.63 -39.88
CA GLU A 565 -3.13 23.17 -40.48
C GLU A 565 -2.00 23.10 -39.44
N ASP A 566 -1.90 24.12 -38.58
CA ASP A 566 -0.92 24.18 -37.50
C ASP A 566 -1.14 23.06 -36.46
N SER A 567 -2.40 22.71 -36.18
CA SER A 567 -2.70 21.61 -35.24
C SER A 567 -2.34 20.25 -35.81
N VAL A 568 -2.58 20.04 -37.10
CA VAL A 568 -2.18 18.80 -37.80
C VAL A 568 -0.65 18.69 -37.84
N LYS A 569 0.04 19.77 -38.15
CA LYS A 569 1.51 19.84 -38.13
C LYS A 569 2.08 19.50 -36.75
N ALA A 570 1.52 20.09 -35.68
CA ALA A 570 1.95 19.82 -34.32
C ALA A 570 1.78 18.33 -33.91
N LEU A 571 0.68 17.69 -34.32
CA LEU A 571 0.46 16.27 -34.10
C LEU A 571 1.47 15.40 -34.84
N PHE A 572 1.77 15.77 -36.09
CA PHE A 572 2.72 15.02 -36.91
C PHE A 572 4.16 15.15 -36.41
N GLU A 573 4.58 16.34 -35.95
CA GLU A 573 5.92 16.56 -35.35
C GLU A 573 6.12 15.86 -34.00
N ALA A 574 5.04 15.50 -33.32
CA ALA A 574 5.09 14.79 -32.05
C ALA A 574 5.03 13.28 -32.18
N SER A 575 4.59 12.76 -33.34
CA SER A 575 4.53 11.31 -33.61
C SER A 575 5.90 10.74 -33.98
#